data_63a69372fa060e24f6a8feb1234f3d9e
#
_entry.id   63a69372fa060e24f6a8feb1234f3d9e
#
_cell.length_a   1.000
_cell.length_b   1.000
_cell.length_c   1.000
_cell.angle_alpha   90.00
_cell.angle_beta   90.00
_cell.angle_gamma   90.00
#
_symmetry.space_group_name_H-M   'P 1'
#
loop_
_entity.id
_entity.type
_entity.pdbx_description
1 polymer ?
#
loop_
_entity_poly.entity_id
_entity_poly.type
_entity_poly.pdbx_seq_one_letter_code
_entity_poly.pdbx_strand_id
1 'polypeptide(L)'
;MLCKRPSRENVVFAEFEPSEHIREVDYDPNLPLYRSLDFGFVNPFVCLWIQVDEKGIVRVIDEYVRSRATIDVHAAEIKNRTPVAEEKVAATFCDPAGKGVNDVTGTSAVREMRTLGIVVRFKRSGILEGIELIRRAIRCGDGKSSLVISPRCPRLIEAMECYHYPDSTKTPGELPQKDGIYDHPIDALRYFFINCATRDGKMVTRRY
;
A
#
# COMPACT_ATOMS: atom_id res chain seq x y z
N MET A 1 1.67 -13.27 21.67
CA MET A 1 2.17 -12.03 22.27
C MET A 1 1.15 -10.95 21.94
N LEU A 2 0.37 -10.48 22.91
CA LEU A 2 -0.62 -9.43 22.66
C LEU A 2 0.16 -8.13 22.42
N CYS A 3 0.09 -7.62 21.19
CA CYS A 3 0.66 -6.31 20.84
C CYS A 3 -0.08 -5.25 21.70
N LYS A 4 0.63 -4.57 22.59
CA LYS A 4 0.08 -3.39 23.25
C LYS A 4 -0.14 -2.36 22.16
N ARG A 5 -1.40 -1.91 21.96
CA ARG A 5 -1.67 -0.77 21.08
C ARG A 5 -0.82 0.42 21.55
N PRO A 6 -0.07 1.07 20.66
CA PRO A 6 0.67 2.27 21.03
C PRO A 6 -0.27 3.34 21.57
N SER A 7 0.23 4.25 22.39
CA SER A 7 -0.56 5.41 22.82
C SER A 7 -0.97 6.21 21.58
N ARG A 8 -2.20 6.75 21.54
CA ARG A 8 -2.70 7.54 20.39
C ARG A 8 -1.78 8.71 20.01
N GLU A 9 -0.95 9.17 20.94
CA GLU A 9 -0.02 10.29 20.73
C GLU A 9 1.14 9.99 19.77
N ASN A 10 1.51 8.72 19.59
CA ASN A 10 2.65 8.31 18.77
C ASN A 10 2.24 7.61 17.45
N VAL A 11 0.94 7.40 17.23
CA VAL A 11 0.45 6.72 16.02
C VAL A 11 0.56 7.65 14.80
N VAL A 12 1.02 7.10 13.67
CA VAL A 12 1.19 7.86 12.43
C VAL A 12 -0.14 8.35 11.85
N PHE A 13 -1.20 7.55 11.98
CA PHE A 13 -2.53 7.82 11.44
C PHE A 13 -3.56 7.98 12.56
N ALA A 14 -3.38 8.98 13.41
CA ALA A 14 -4.24 9.22 14.57
C ALA A 14 -5.71 9.49 14.21
N GLU A 15 -5.98 10.00 13.00
CA GLU A 15 -7.32 10.28 12.48
C GLU A 15 -7.98 9.06 11.83
N PHE A 16 -7.30 7.89 11.78
CA PHE A 16 -7.90 6.67 11.27
C PHE A 16 -8.93 6.14 12.26
N GLU A 17 -10.20 6.15 11.86
CA GLU A 17 -11.31 5.66 12.66
C GLU A 17 -11.95 4.44 11.97
N PRO A 18 -11.91 3.23 12.61
CA PRO A 18 -12.46 2.01 12.02
C PRO A 18 -13.91 2.12 11.56
N SER A 19 -14.75 2.82 12.32
CA SER A 19 -16.17 3.02 11.99
C SER A 19 -16.40 3.87 10.73
N GLU A 20 -15.44 4.69 10.36
CA GLU A 20 -15.51 5.55 9.16
C GLU A 20 -14.80 4.92 7.97
N HIS A 21 -13.63 4.31 8.21
CA HIS A 21 -12.71 3.90 7.14
C HIS A 21 -12.80 2.42 6.79
N ILE A 22 -13.40 1.58 7.64
CA ILE A 22 -13.57 0.15 7.36
C ILE A 22 -15.00 -0.10 6.91
N ARG A 23 -15.16 -0.53 5.64
CA ARG A 23 -16.46 -0.84 5.05
C ARG A 23 -16.34 -2.02 4.10
N GLU A 24 -17.40 -2.81 3.99
CA GLU A 24 -17.48 -3.82 2.93
C GLU A 24 -17.41 -3.13 1.56
N VAL A 25 -16.35 -3.44 0.83
CA VAL A 25 -16.14 -2.98 -0.54
C VAL A 25 -15.69 -4.15 -1.38
N ASP A 26 -16.46 -4.41 -2.43
CA ASP A 26 -16.17 -5.45 -3.41
C ASP A 26 -15.54 -4.87 -4.66
N TYR A 27 -14.97 -5.76 -5.48
CA TYR A 27 -14.50 -5.41 -6.81
C TYR A 27 -15.65 -4.91 -7.67
N ASP A 28 -15.48 -3.75 -8.29
CA ASP A 28 -16.40 -3.16 -9.25
C ASP A 28 -15.78 -3.24 -10.66
N PRO A 29 -16.36 -3.97 -11.63
CA PRO A 29 -15.80 -4.11 -12.97
C PRO A 29 -15.80 -2.80 -13.78
N ASN A 30 -16.54 -1.77 -13.35
CA ASN A 30 -16.57 -0.47 -14.00
C ASN A 30 -15.43 0.46 -13.55
N LEU A 31 -14.74 0.13 -12.45
CA LEU A 31 -13.66 0.94 -11.91
C LEU A 31 -12.29 0.37 -12.30
N PRO A 32 -11.29 1.23 -12.54
CA PRO A 32 -9.93 0.78 -12.82
C PRO A 32 -9.36 0.03 -11.61
N LEU A 33 -8.75 -1.13 -11.86
CA LEU A 33 -8.06 -1.92 -10.86
C LEU A 33 -6.56 -1.62 -10.87
N TYR A 34 -6.04 -1.27 -9.72
CA TYR A 34 -4.62 -1.09 -9.45
C TYR A 34 -4.12 -2.14 -8.47
N ARG A 35 -2.82 -2.42 -8.52
CA ARG A 35 -2.12 -3.18 -7.49
C ARG A 35 -0.96 -2.37 -6.97
N SER A 36 -0.63 -2.54 -5.70
CA SER A 36 0.54 -1.92 -5.10
C SER A 36 1.30 -2.93 -4.26
N LEU A 37 2.60 -3.03 -4.48
CA LEU A 37 3.47 -4.06 -3.94
C LEU A 37 4.53 -3.46 -3.04
N ASP A 38 4.81 -4.13 -1.93
CA ASP A 38 6.05 -3.96 -1.17
C ASP A 38 6.81 -5.29 -1.17
N PHE A 39 8.07 -5.27 -1.63
CA PHE A 39 8.88 -6.47 -1.77
C PHE A 39 9.54 -6.86 -0.46
N GLY A 40 9.38 -8.11 -0.05
CA GLY A 40 10.04 -8.70 1.10
C GLY A 40 10.28 -10.19 0.92
N PHE A 41 11.26 -10.76 1.64
CA PHE A 41 11.48 -12.19 1.74
C PHE A 41 11.42 -12.65 3.21
N VAL A 42 12.32 -12.18 4.06
CA VAL A 42 12.26 -12.38 5.52
C VAL A 42 11.12 -11.54 6.08
N ASN A 43 11.10 -10.27 5.74
CA ASN A 43 9.97 -9.37 5.93
C ASN A 43 8.83 -9.73 4.98
N PRO A 44 7.59 -9.42 5.31
CA PRO A 44 6.47 -9.77 4.45
C PRO A 44 6.54 -9.07 3.09
N PHE A 45 6.24 -9.84 2.04
CA PHE A 45 5.80 -9.31 0.77
C PHE A 45 4.33 -8.91 0.92
N VAL A 46 3.97 -7.74 0.42
CA VAL A 46 2.60 -7.22 0.45
C VAL A 46 2.12 -6.92 -0.98
N CYS A 47 0.89 -7.29 -1.28
CA CYS A 47 0.15 -6.82 -2.45
C CYS A 47 -1.23 -6.33 -2.00
N LEU A 48 -1.57 -5.11 -2.39
CA LEU A 48 -2.89 -4.51 -2.19
C LEU A 48 -3.60 -4.38 -3.54
N TRP A 49 -4.87 -4.79 -3.60
CA TRP A 49 -5.76 -4.50 -4.74
C TRP A 49 -6.59 -3.26 -4.44
N ILE A 50 -6.53 -2.29 -5.33
CA ILE A 50 -7.05 -0.94 -5.07
C ILE A 50 -7.87 -0.48 -6.27
N GLN A 51 -9.01 0.13 -6.03
CA GLN A 51 -9.80 0.83 -7.02
C GLN A 51 -10.00 2.28 -6.63
N VAL A 52 -10.21 3.15 -7.60
CA VAL A 52 -10.56 4.56 -7.35
C VAL A 52 -11.86 4.85 -8.08
N ASP A 53 -12.85 5.35 -7.37
CA ASP A 53 -14.13 5.71 -7.96
C ASP A 53 -14.09 7.10 -8.63
N GLU A 54 -15.21 7.48 -9.27
CA GLU A 54 -15.34 8.75 -9.98
C GLU A 54 -15.26 9.97 -9.06
N LYS A 55 -15.50 9.79 -7.76
CA LYS A 55 -15.39 10.84 -6.74
C LYS A 55 -13.97 10.96 -6.18
N GLY A 56 -13.07 10.07 -6.60
CA GLY A 56 -11.69 10.01 -6.11
C GLY A 56 -11.53 9.24 -4.80
N ILE A 57 -12.55 8.48 -4.38
CA ILE A 57 -12.46 7.63 -3.19
C ILE A 57 -11.60 6.41 -3.52
N VAL A 58 -10.55 6.23 -2.74
CA VAL A 58 -9.64 5.08 -2.80
C VAL A 58 -10.26 3.93 -2.02
N ARG A 59 -10.48 2.80 -2.68
CA ARG A 59 -11.09 1.59 -2.15
C ARG A 59 -10.04 0.48 -2.15
N VAL A 60 -9.51 0.12 -1.00
CA VAL A 60 -8.64 -1.06 -0.86
C VAL A 60 -9.53 -2.27 -0.68
N ILE A 61 -9.61 -3.13 -1.71
CA ILE A 61 -10.60 -4.20 -1.79
C ILE A 61 -10.09 -5.54 -1.29
N ASP A 62 -8.79 -5.78 -1.34
CA ASP A 62 -8.15 -7.02 -0.91
C ASP A 62 -6.67 -6.83 -0.61
N GLU A 63 -6.09 -7.74 0.19
CA GLU A 63 -4.67 -7.79 0.47
C GLU A 63 -4.11 -9.22 0.38
N TYR A 64 -2.85 -9.32 0.06
CA TYR A 64 -2.03 -10.51 0.18
C TYR A 64 -0.75 -10.18 0.92
N VAL A 65 -0.50 -10.89 2.02
CA VAL A 65 0.69 -10.68 2.86
C VAL A 65 1.32 -12.04 3.13
N ARG A 66 2.59 -12.21 2.76
CA ARG A 66 3.31 -13.48 2.96
C ARG A 66 4.82 -13.26 3.03
N SER A 67 5.46 -13.89 4.02
CA SER A 67 6.92 -13.97 4.13
C SER A 67 7.45 -15.31 3.64
N ARG A 68 8.74 -15.38 3.38
CA ARG A 68 9.50 -16.60 3.06
C ARG A 68 8.92 -17.35 1.85
N ALA A 69 8.59 -16.60 0.79
CA ALA A 69 8.23 -17.14 -0.50
C ALA A 69 9.00 -16.42 -1.60
N THR A 70 9.21 -17.09 -2.70
CA THR A 70 9.93 -16.58 -3.88
C THR A 70 9.02 -15.72 -4.75
N ILE A 71 9.60 -14.91 -5.63
CA ILE A 71 8.84 -13.98 -6.49
C ILE A 71 7.85 -14.70 -7.41
N ASP A 72 8.20 -15.89 -7.89
CA ASP A 72 7.31 -16.72 -8.72
C ASP A 72 6.06 -17.16 -7.96
N VAL A 73 6.20 -17.55 -6.68
CA VAL A 73 5.06 -17.88 -5.80
C VAL A 73 4.18 -16.68 -5.60
N HIS A 74 4.77 -15.50 -5.33
CA HIS A 74 4.00 -14.26 -5.18
C HIS A 74 3.29 -13.88 -6.49
N ALA A 75 3.97 -13.98 -7.64
CA ALA A 75 3.38 -13.67 -8.94
C ALA A 75 2.22 -14.61 -9.28
N ALA A 76 2.34 -15.89 -8.99
CA ALA A 76 1.25 -16.86 -9.19
C ALA A 76 0.03 -16.50 -8.33
N GLU A 77 0.25 -16.22 -7.04
CA GLU A 77 -0.83 -15.84 -6.12
C GLU A 77 -1.52 -14.52 -6.53
N ILE A 78 -0.74 -13.52 -6.93
CA ILE A 78 -1.27 -12.25 -7.43
C ILE A 78 -2.17 -12.47 -8.64
N LYS A 79 -1.74 -13.29 -9.60
CA LYS A 79 -2.55 -13.61 -10.79
C LYS A 79 -3.83 -14.34 -10.44
N ASN A 80 -3.74 -15.35 -9.56
CA ASN A 80 -4.90 -16.14 -9.12
C ASN A 80 -5.97 -15.28 -8.41
N ARG A 81 -5.54 -14.29 -7.61
CA ARG A 81 -6.44 -13.41 -6.85
C ARG A 81 -6.90 -12.18 -7.62
N THR A 82 -6.26 -11.84 -8.73
CA THR A 82 -6.65 -10.69 -9.55
C THR A 82 -7.93 -11.03 -10.33
N PRO A 83 -9.05 -10.29 -10.12
CA PRO A 83 -10.37 -10.64 -10.68
C PRO A 83 -10.51 -10.38 -12.18
N VAL A 84 -9.46 -9.91 -12.83
CA VAL A 84 -9.42 -9.59 -14.27
C VAL A 84 -8.15 -10.12 -14.91
N ALA A 85 -8.15 -10.24 -16.24
CA ALA A 85 -6.94 -10.54 -17.00
C ALA A 85 -5.88 -9.44 -16.80
N GLU A 86 -4.62 -9.81 -16.89
CA GLU A 86 -3.48 -8.91 -16.57
C GLU A 86 -3.51 -7.61 -17.41
N GLU A 87 -3.95 -7.70 -18.65
CA GLU A 87 -4.06 -6.58 -19.60
C GLU A 87 -5.12 -5.56 -19.19
N LYS A 88 -6.05 -5.94 -18.31
CA LYS A 88 -7.10 -5.06 -17.77
C LYS A 88 -6.70 -4.40 -16.46
N VAL A 89 -5.57 -4.79 -15.87
CA VAL A 89 -5.03 -4.11 -14.69
C VAL A 89 -4.48 -2.75 -15.12
N ALA A 90 -5.01 -1.67 -14.54
CA ALA A 90 -4.64 -0.31 -14.92
C ALA A 90 -3.16 -0.01 -14.66
N ALA A 91 -2.63 -0.42 -13.52
CA ALA A 91 -1.20 -0.40 -13.23
C ALA A 91 -0.88 -1.25 -11.97
N THR A 92 0.38 -1.70 -11.88
CA THR A 92 0.95 -2.27 -10.67
C THR A 92 2.12 -1.39 -10.22
N PHE A 93 2.08 -0.91 -8.98
CA PHE A 93 3.11 -0.06 -8.40
C PHE A 93 3.98 -0.84 -7.42
N CYS A 94 5.21 -0.39 -7.20
CA CYS A 94 6.11 -1.03 -6.24
C CYS A 94 7.14 -0.06 -5.67
N ASP A 95 7.95 -0.57 -4.73
CA ASP A 95 9.12 0.12 -4.21
C ASP A 95 10.15 0.39 -5.31
N PRO A 96 10.67 1.61 -5.43
CA PRO A 96 11.85 1.91 -6.24
C PRO A 96 13.07 1.04 -5.91
N ALA A 97 13.24 0.63 -4.64
CA ALA A 97 14.34 -0.23 -4.21
C ALA A 97 14.27 -1.65 -4.79
N GLY A 98 13.08 -2.13 -5.19
CA GLY A 98 12.91 -3.40 -5.90
C GLY A 98 13.66 -3.50 -7.24
N LYS A 99 14.25 -2.39 -7.71
CA LYS A 99 15.18 -2.33 -8.84
C LYS A 99 16.60 -2.78 -8.51
N GLY A 100 16.96 -2.80 -7.21
CA GLY A 100 18.26 -3.26 -6.76
C GLY A 100 18.53 -4.68 -7.24
N VAL A 101 19.71 -4.90 -7.83
CA VAL A 101 20.13 -6.23 -8.25
C VAL A 101 20.56 -7.02 -7.02
N ASN A 102 20.05 -8.24 -6.91
CA ASN A 102 20.51 -9.17 -5.90
C ASN A 102 21.86 -9.75 -6.35
N ASP A 103 22.91 -9.57 -5.55
CA ASP A 103 24.28 -9.98 -5.89
C ASP A 103 24.43 -11.50 -6.09
N VAL A 104 23.53 -12.29 -5.52
CA VAL A 104 23.54 -13.77 -5.64
C VAL A 104 22.86 -14.24 -6.93
N THR A 105 21.71 -13.64 -7.28
CA THR A 105 20.91 -14.08 -8.44
C THR A 105 21.17 -13.27 -9.70
N GLY A 106 21.83 -12.10 -9.59
CA GLY A 106 22.09 -11.19 -10.71
C GLY A 106 20.82 -10.55 -11.30
N THR A 107 19.68 -10.68 -10.61
CA THR A 107 18.39 -10.12 -11.04
C THR A 107 17.76 -9.25 -9.98
N SER A 108 16.72 -8.53 -10.31
CA SER A 108 15.95 -7.71 -9.38
C SER A 108 14.50 -8.19 -9.31
N ALA A 109 13.84 -7.97 -8.17
CA ALA A 109 12.42 -8.31 -7.99
C ALA A 109 11.53 -7.71 -9.10
N VAL A 110 11.82 -6.50 -9.53
CA VAL A 110 11.13 -5.83 -10.65
C VAL A 110 11.32 -6.58 -11.97
N ARG A 111 12.55 -7.05 -12.24
CA ARG A 111 12.84 -7.82 -13.47
C ARG A 111 12.18 -9.18 -13.45
N GLU A 112 12.20 -9.86 -12.31
CA GLU A 112 11.55 -11.15 -12.14
C GLU A 112 10.03 -11.04 -12.33
N MET A 113 9.38 -10.08 -11.68
CA MET A 113 7.95 -9.81 -11.89
C MET A 113 7.61 -9.59 -13.36
N ARG A 114 8.43 -8.80 -14.07
CA ARG A 114 8.24 -8.56 -15.51
C ARG A 114 8.35 -9.83 -16.33
N THR A 115 9.33 -10.68 -16.05
CA THR A 115 9.49 -11.99 -16.73
C THR A 115 8.30 -12.90 -16.49
N LEU A 116 7.68 -12.78 -15.32
CA LEU A 116 6.45 -13.49 -14.95
C LEU A 116 5.19 -12.81 -15.48
N GLY A 117 5.29 -11.76 -16.31
CA GLY A 117 4.18 -11.09 -16.97
C GLY A 117 3.49 -10.03 -16.13
N ILE A 118 4.05 -9.63 -14.99
CA ILE A 118 3.54 -8.53 -14.15
C ILE A 118 4.45 -7.30 -14.34
N VAL A 119 3.96 -6.31 -15.11
CA VAL A 119 4.70 -5.06 -15.33
C VAL A 119 4.49 -4.12 -14.16
N VAL A 120 5.57 -3.82 -13.43
CA VAL A 120 5.54 -2.92 -12.28
C VAL A 120 6.13 -1.55 -12.62
N ARG A 121 5.57 -0.52 -12.01
CA ARG A 121 5.96 0.89 -12.14
C ARG A 121 6.29 1.45 -10.78
N PHE A 122 7.13 2.47 -10.72
CA PHE A 122 7.47 3.16 -9.48
C PHE A 122 7.86 4.61 -9.74
N LYS A 123 7.66 5.43 -8.72
CA LYS A 123 8.09 6.81 -8.64
C LYS A 123 8.87 6.98 -7.35
N ARG A 124 10.03 7.64 -7.42
CA ARG A 124 10.80 7.99 -6.22
C ARG A 124 10.07 9.07 -5.42
N SER A 125 10.01 8.90 -4.12
CA SER A 125 9.43 9.87 -3.19
C SER A 125 9.99 9.67 -1.79
N GLY A 126 9.89 10.71 -0.96
CA GLY A 126 10.16 10.60 0.46
C GLY A 126 9.07 9.82 1.20
N ILE A 127 9.43 9.18 2.31
CA ILE A 127 8.48 8.46 3.18
C ILE A 127 7.40 9.42 3.69
N LEU A 128 7.81 10.59 4.19
CA LEU A 128 6.90 11.59 4.75
C LEU A 128 5.91 12.14 3.70
N GLU A 129 6.35 12.32 2.45
CA GLU A 129 5.46 12.74 1.35
C GLU A 129 4.31 11.75 1.17
N GLY A 130 4.61 10.46 1.16
CA GLY A 130 3.59 9.44 1.00
C GLY A 130 2.68 9.28 2.21
N ILE A 131 3.22 9.42 3.43
CA ILE A 131 2.42 9.44 4.67
C ILE A 131 1.42 10.61 4.64
N GLU A 132 1.87 11.78 4.22
CA GLU A 132 1.01 12.96 4.13
C GLU A 132 -0.12 12.78 3.11
N LEU A 133 0.13 12.12 1.98
CA LEU A 133 -0.92 11.78 1.02
C LEU A 133 -1.97 10.83 1.61
N ILE A 134 -1.54 9.84 2.39
CA ILE A 134 -2.46 8.92 3.08
C ILE A 134 -3.27 9.70 4.15
N ARG A 135 -2.64 10.56 4.95
CA ARG A 135 -3.34 11.39 5.95
C ARG A 135 -4.42 12.27 5.32
N ARG A 136 -4.10 12.90 4.19
CA ARG A 136 -5.10 13.69 3.44
C ARG A 136 -6.26 12.83 2.93
N ALA A 137 -6.02 11.58 2.59
CA ALA A 137 -7.08 10.67 2.18
C ALA A 137 -7.92 10.18 3.36
N ILE A 138 -7.31 9.98 4.53
CA ILE A 138 -8.04 9.69 5.78
C ILE A 138 -8.94 10.86 6.14
N ARG A 139 -8.43 12.09 6.08
CA ARG A 139 -9.20 13.29 6.42
C ARG A 139 -8.89 14.43 5.46
N CYS A 140 -9.78 14.62 4.49
CA CYS A 140 -9.70 15.73 3.56
C CYS A 140 -9.95 17.07 4.29
N GLY A 141 -9.55 18.18 3.66
CA GLY A 141 -9.72 19.52 4.24
C GLY A 141 -11.19 19.92 4.51
N ASP A 142 -12.16 19.23 3.90
CA ASP A 142 -13.61 19.37 4.15
C ASP A 142 -14.12 18.43 5.27
N GLY A 143 -13.22 17.71 5.94
CA GLY A 143 -13.54 16.78 7.03
C GLY A 143 -14.04 15.41 6.58
N LYS A 144 -14.11 15.14 5.26
CA LYS A 144 -14.54 13.83 4.72
C LYS A 144 -13.35 12.92 4.51
N SER A 145 -13.59 11.61 4.54
CA SER A 145 -12.62 10.60 4.13
C SER A 145 -12.75 10.30 2.64
N SER A 146 -11.59 10.10 1.99
CA SER A 146 -11.50 9.55 0.64
C SER A 146 -10.75 8.20 0.60
N LEU A 147 -10.58 7.54 1.75
CA LEU A 147 -9.99 6.22 1.88
C LEU A 147 -10.97 5.26 2.57
N VAL A 148 -11.23 4.13 1.92
CA VAL A 148 -12.03 3.03 2.48
C VAL A 148 -11.25 1.73 2.33
N ILE A 149 -11.20 0.94 3.39
CA ILE A 149 -10.49 -0.34 3.45
C ILE A 149 -11.48 -1.45 3.73
N SER A 150 -11.46 -2.50 2.90
CA SER A 150 -12.27 -3.70 3.12
C SER A 150 -11.83 -4.44 4.39
N PRO A 151 -12.76 -5.02 5.17
CA PRO A 151 -12.43 -5.95 6.26
C PRO A 151 -11.55 -7.14 5.82
N ARG A 152 -11.48 -7.42 4.51
CA ARG A 152 -10.58 -8.43 3.93
C ARG A 152 -9.10 -8.03 3.96
N CYS A 153 -8.77 -6.83 4.44
CA CYS A 153 -7.41 -6.30 4.59
C CYS A 153 -6.99 -6.18 6.06
N PRO A 154 -7.02 -7.28 6.87
CA PRO A 154 -6.77 -7.19 8.31
C PRO A 154 -5.35 -6.71 8.65
N ARG A 155 -4.34 -7.02 7.83
CA ARG A 155 -2.96 -6.57 8.09
C ARG A 155 -2.77 -5.10 7.80
N LEU A 156 -3.39 -4.58 6.73
CA LEU A 156 -3.39 -3.15 6.46
C LEU A 156 -4.16 -2.38 7.54
N ILE A 157 -5.33 -2.89 7.97
CA ILE A 157 -6.11 -2.26 9.05
C ILE A 157 -5.28 -2.20 10.33
N GLU A 158 -4.66 -3.32 10.75
CA GLU A 158 -3.79 -3.36 11.92
C GLU A 158 -2.63 -2.37 11.79
N ALA A 159 -2.02 -2.26 10.60
CA ALA A 159 -0.95 -1.31 10.33
C ALA A 159 -1.43 0.15 10.42
N MET A 160 -2.64 0.47 9.92
CA MET A 160 -3.22 1.81 10.07
C MET A 160 -3.44 2.20 11.54
N GLU A 161 -3.79 1.24 12.39
CA GLU A 161 -4.01 1.48 13.82
C GLU A 161 -2.71 1.50 14.65
N CYS A 162 -1.65 0.78 14.22
CA CYS A 162 -0.49 0.51 15.06
C CYS A 162 0.82 1.11 14.57
N TYR A 163 0.92 1.57 13.30
CA TYR A 163 2.14 2.19 12.79
C TYR A 163 2.43 3.49 13.52
N HIS A 164 3.64 3.60 14.08
CA HIS A 164 3.96 4.65 15.05
C HIS A 164 5.36 5.23 14.86
N TYR A 165 5.57 6.38 15.51
CA TYR A 165 6.89 6.99 15.67
C TYR A 165 7.65 6.36 16.84
N PRO A 166 8.99 6.38 16.84
CA PRO A 166 9.79 5.93 17.98
C PRO A 166 9.42 6.68 19.28
N ASP A 167 9.37 5.97 20.41
CA ASP A 167 8.96 6.55 21.70
C ASP A 167 9.87 7.69 22.20
N SER A 168 11.12 7.75 21.72
CA SER A 168 12.14 8.72 22.16
C SER A 168 12.06 10.08 21.49
N THR A 169 11.14 10.31 20.54
CA THR A 169 11.25 11.42 19.61
C THR A 169 9.97 12.20 19.45
N LYS A 170 10.00 13.38 20.00
CA LYS A 170 9.01 14.43 19.79
C LYS A 170 9.49 15.48 18.76
N THR A 171 10.49 15.15 17.94
CA THR A 171 11.09 16.09 16.99
C THR A 171 10.31 16.07 15.68
N PRO A 172 9.77 17.22 15.20
CA PRO A 172 9.09 17.32 13.91
C PRO A 172 10.01 16.87 12.77
N GLY A 173 9.51 16.02 11.89
CA GLY A 173 10.25 15.54 10.71
C GLY A 173 10.92 14.17 10.88
N GLU A 174 10.75 13.52 12.00
CA GLU A 174 11.28 12.17 12.23
C GLU A 174 10.48 11.10 11.50
N LEU A 175 11.20 10.07 11.05
CA LEU A 175 10.57 8.96 10.30
C LEU A 175 9.88 8.00 11.28
N PRO A 176 8.73 7.43 10.88
CA PRO A 176 8.11 6.35 11.63
C PRO A 176 9.04 5.15 11.80
N GLN A 177 8.78 4.37 12.83
CA GLN A 177 9.57 3.19 13.16
C GLN A 177 9.41 2.12 12.09
N LYS A 178 10.52 1.58 11.60
CA LYS A 178 10.54 0.38 10.75
C LYS A 178 10.64 -0.84 11.65
N ASP A 179 9.49 -1.43 11.97
CA ASP A 179 9.39 -2.60 12.85
C ASP A 179 9.35 -3.94 12.10
N GLY A 180 9.27 -3.91 10.75
CA GLY A 180 9.17 -5.08 9.91
C GLY A 180 7.80 -5.76 9.95
N ILE A 181 6.78 -5.11 10.53
CA ILE A 181 5.42 -5.64 10.68
C ILE A 181 4.41 -4.67 10.08
N TYR A 182 4.35 -3.43 10.59
CA TYR A 182 3.35 -2.43 10.20
C TYR A 182 3.81 -1.54 9.06
N ASP A 183 5.12 -1.36 8.90
CA ASP A 183 5.70 -0.53 7.84
C ASP A 183 5.40 -1.10 6.43
N HIS A 184 5.42 -2.42 6.23
CA HIS A 184 5.25 -3.03 4.91
C HIS A 184 3.85 -2.81 4.27
N PRO A 185 2.71 -3.05 4.98
CA PRO A 185 1.39 -2.73 4.43
C PRO A 185 1.22 -1.24 4.15
N ILE A 186 1.78 -0.38 5.01
CA ILE A 186 1.75 1.08 4.80
C ILE A 186 2.62 1.48 3.62
N ASP A 187 3.80 0.90 3.44
CA ASP A 187 4.66 1.18 2.29
C ASP A 187 3.97 0.75 0.97
N ALA A 188 3.32 -0.40 0.93
CA ALA A 188 2.52 -0.80 -0.23
C ALA A 188 1.41 0.23 -0.53
N LEU A 189 0.65 0.69 0.48
CA LEU A 189 -0.38 1.72 0.29
C LEU A 189 0.24 3.05 -0.16
N ARG A 190 1.37 3.44 0.42
CA ARG A 190 2.12 4.66 0.11
C ARG A 190 2.57 4.69 -1.36
N TYR A 191 3.06 3.57 -1.92
CA TYR A 191 3.47 3.51 -3.33
C TYR A 191 2.29 3.74 -4.28
N PHE A 192 1.10 3.26 -3.93
CA PHE A 192 -0.11 3.60 -4.68
C PHE A 192 -0.36 5.11 -4.69
N PHE A 193 -0.41 5.75 -3.52
CA PHE A 193 -0.68 7.18 -3.41
C PHE A 193 0.36 8.03 -4.16
N ILE A 194 1.64 7.73 -4.01
CA ILE A 194 2.75 8.43 -4.68
C ILE A 194 2.62 8.38 -6.21
N ASN A 195 2.15 7.26 -6.75
CA ASN A 195 2.04 7.09 -8.19
C ASN A 195 0.74 7.66 -8.77
N CYS A 196 -0.34 7.67 -8.00
CA CYS A 196 -1.68 8.06 -8.44
C CYS A 196 -2.12 9.46 -8.01
N ALA A 197 -1.53 10.05 -6.96
CA ALA A 197 -1.89 11.40 -6.53
C ALA A 197 -1.24 12.48 -7.42
N THR A 198 -1.98 13.55 -7.67
CA THR A 198 -1.43 14.80 -8.20
C THR A 198 -0.69 15.56 -7.10
N ARG A 199 0.05 16.65 -7.48
CA ARG A 199 0.67 17.56 -6.51
C ARG A 199 -0.33 18.17 -5.53
N ASP A 200 -1.59 18.34 -5.94
CA ASP A 200 -2.66 18.88 -5.11
C ASP A 200 -3.38 17.79 -4.28
N GLY A 201 -2.86 16.56 -4.27
CA GLY A 201 -3.41 15.43 -3.52
C GLY A 201 -4.65 14.78 -4.13
N LYS A 202 -5.13 15.25 -5.28
CA LYS A 202 -6.26 14.61 -5.99
C LYS A 202 -5.82 13.31 -6.65
N MET A 203 -6.65 12.28 -6.56
CA MET A 203 -6.39 11.01 -7.25
C MET A 203 -6.64 11.15 -8.74
N VAL A 204 -5.69 10.69 -9.55
CA VAL A 204 -5.84 10.65 -11.02
C VAL A 204 -6.06 9.22 -11.46
N THR A 205 -7.27 8.94 -11.91
CA THR A 205 -7.59 7.71 -12.62
C THR A 205 -7.08 7.82 -14.06
N ARG A 206 -5.88 7.36 -14.33
CA ARG A 206 -5.40 7.21 -15.70
C ARG A 206 -5.76 5.81 -16.19
N ARG A 207 -6.56 5.74 -17.24
CA ARG A 207 -6.61 4.52 -18.08
C ARG A 207 -5.29 4.50 -18.88
N TYR A 208 -4.45 3.51 -18.62
CA TYR A 208 -3.23 3.29 -19.39
C TYR A 208 -3.49 2.25 -20.46
#